data_7415297956d94cd05ce272930e20a2dc
#
_entry.id   7415297956d94cd05ce272930e20a2dc
#
_cell.length_a   1.000
_cell.length_b   1.000
_cell.length_c   1.000
_cell.angle_alpha   90.00
_cell.angle_beta   90.00
_cell.angle_gamma   90.00
#
_symmetry.space_group_name_H-M   'P 1'
#
loop_
_entity.id
_entity.type
_entity.pdbx_description
1 polymer ?
#
loop_
_entity_poly.entity_id
_entity_poly.type
_entity_poly.pdbx_seq_one_letter_code
_entity_poly.pdbx_strand_id
1 'polypeptide(L)'
;MNDEVPEDGDFDAGRARGEFDHVTPEDFIRGSGHGNPPGWLGSEEINRVRGEMPIAYICVVPVRTDEFGRIVQIGSLLHVTDDGSVERALISGRVLFHETLREAIARNISKDLGDLALPVLPVSPQPFTVAEFFPTPGVSEYFDPRQHAIALCYVIPIAGDCHPQDETLDVEWVDPHDDKLSIFLRQMCNGHGRIVQAALQWAGI
;
A
#
# COMPACT_ATOMS: atom_id res chain seq x y z
N MET A 1 47.25 -9.09 24.82
CA MET A 1 46.46 -9.08 23.58
C MET A 1 45.27 -8.22 23.94
N ASN A 2 45.41 -6.93 23.68
CA ASN A 2 44.37 -5.91 24.03
C ASN A 2 43.42 -5.80 22.86
N ASP A 3 42.18 -6.15 23.10
CA ASP A 3 41.07 -5.85 22.20
C ASP A 3 40.68 -4.38 22.41
N GLU A 4 41.11 -3.52 21.49
CA GLU A 4 40.59 -2.15 21.40
C GLU A 4 39.20 -2.20 20.79
N VAL A 5 38.17 -1.80 21.57
CA VAL A 5 36.83 -1.46 21.11
C VAL A 5 36.94 -0.14 20.34
N PRO A 6 36.46 -0.01 19.10
CA PRO A 6 36.45 1.28 18.42
C PRO A 6 35.48 2.23 19.12
N GLU A 7 35.99 3.42 19.47
CA GLU A 7 35.20 4.54 19.98
C GLU A 7 34.13 4.95 18.97
N ASP A 8 32.90 5.09 19.46
CA ASP A 8 31.77 5.63 18.74
C ASP A 8 32.11 6.99 18.13
N GLY A 9 32.14 7.04 16.80
CA GLY A 9 32.31 8.29 16.06
C GLY A 9 31.20 9.25 16.39
N ASP A 10 31.56 10.44 16.87
CA ASP A 10 30.68 11.58 17.07
C ASP A 10 29.78 11.80 15.85
N PHE A 11 28.48 11.53 16.01
CA PHE A 11 27.46 11.85 15.02
C PHE A 11 27.31 13.38 15.06
N ASP A 12 27.96 14.07 14.14
CA ASP A 12 27.89 15.53 14.01
C ASP A 12 26.47 15.97 13.60
N ALA A 13 25.61 16.12 14.62
CA ALA A 13 24.24 16.63 14.48
C ALA A 13 24.18 18.10 14.02
N GLY A 14 25.34 18.76 13.87
CA GLY A 14 25.42 20.17 13.47
C GLY A 14 25.34 20.40 11.96
N ARG A 15 25.71 19.38 11.14
CA ARG A 15 25.73 19.52 9.68
C ARG A 15 24.36 19.32 8.99
N ALA A 16 23.45 18.64 9.65
CA ALA A 16 22.12 18.35 9.06
C ALA A 16 21.13 19.53 9.14
N ARG A 17 21.38 20.53 9.97
CA ARG A 17 20.43 21.67 10.15
C ARG A 17 20.60 22.82 9.17
N GLY A 18 21.73 22.92 8.48
CA GLY A 18 22.04 24.06 7.61
C GLY A 18 21.54 23.95 6.16
N GLU A 19 21.20 22.74 5.70
CA GLU A 19 20.91 22.50 4.29
C GLU A 19 19.39 22.55 3.96
N PHE A 20 18.53 22.51 4.99
CA PHE A 20 17.08 22.52 4.83
C PHE A 20 16.41 23.87 5.15
N ASP A 21 17.14 24.82 5.70
CA ASP A 21 16.60 26.13 6.17
C ASP A 21 16.11 27.06 5.04
N HIS A 22 16.30 26.68 3.76
CA HIS A 22 15.88 27.47 2.60
C HIS A 22 14.96 26.74 1.63
N VAL A 23 14.55 25.51 1.94
CA VAL A 23 13.63 24.77 1.07
C VAL A 23 12.20 25.17 1.40
N THR A 24 11.57 25.90 0.50
CA THR A 24 10.17 26.29 0.66
C THR A 24 9.23 25.14 0.28
N PRO A 25 7.98 25.12 0.80
CA PRO A 25 6.98 24.16 0.33
C PRO A 25 6.79 24.15 -1.19
N GLU A 26 7.06 25.28 -1.87
CA GLU A 26 6.97 25.43 -3.32
C GLU A 26 8.11 24.71 -4.05
N ASP A 27 9.28 24.59 -3.43
CA ASP A 27 10.41 23.85 -4.00
C ASP A 27 10.14 22.32 -4.04
N PHE A 28 9.33 21.82 -3.11
CA PHE A 28 8.85 20.43 -3.10
C PHE A 28 7.76 20.18 -4.15
N ILE A 29 7.01 21.21 -4.56
CA ILE A 29 5.94 21.14 -5.56
C ILE A 29 6.50 21.20 -6.99
N ARG A 30 7.69 21.80 -7.19
CA ARG A 30 8.39 21.76 -8.48
C ARG A 30 8.99 20.39 -8.72
N GLY A 31 8.12 19.47 -9.16
CA GLY A 31 8.54 18.13 -9.56
C GLY A 31 9.70 18.14 -10.53
N SER A 32 10.54 17.13 -10.46
CA SER A 32 11.55 16.82 -11.48
C SER A 32 10.99 17.09 -12.87
N GLY A 33 11.67 17.88 -13.69
CA GLY A 33 11.23 18.53 -14.93
C GLY A 33 10.65 17.65 -16.07
N HIS A 34 9.85 16.64 -15.75
CA HIS A 34 9.24 15.68 -16.66
C HIS A 34 7.71 15.66 -16.62
N GLY A 35 7.05 16.68 -16.04
CA GLY A 35 5.58 16.77 -16.01
C GLY A 35 4.87 15.80 -15.05
N ASN A 36 5.59 14.99 -14.31
CA ASN A 36 5.03 14.09 -13.31
C ASN A 36 4.74 14.80 -11.98
N PRO A 37 3.76 14.33 -11.19
CA PRO A 37 3.51 14.85 -9.86
C PRO A 37 4.76 14.76 -8.96
N PRO A 38 4.89 15.63 -7.95
CA PRO A 38 5.96 15.55 -6.96
C PRO A 38 6.07 14.15 -6.36
N GLY A 39 7.29 13.65 -6.19
CA GLY A 39 7.53 12.30 -5.67
C GLY A 39 7.34 11.14 -6.66
N TRP A 40 6.97 11.43 -7.90
CA TRP A 40 6.90 10.43 -8.96
C TRP A 40 8.27 10.23 -9.59
N LEU A 41 8.83 9.05 -9.39
CA LEU A 41 10.10 8.64 -9.99
C LEU A 41 9.86 7.99 -11.36
N GLY A 42 10.73 8.24 -12.31
CA GLY A 42 10.77 7.51 -13.58
C GLY A 42 11.08 6.03 -13.40
N SER A 43 10.85 5.22 -14.45
CA SER A 43 11.01 3.76 -14.35
C SER A 43 12.42 3.32 -13.96
N GLU A 44 13.46 3.97 -14.47
CA GLU A 44 14.85 3.66 -14.13
C GLU A 44 15.17 4.04 -12.68
N GLU A 45 14.72 5.21 -12.24
CA GLU A 45 14.96 5.70 -10.89
C GLU A 45 14.28 4.83 -9.84
N ILE A 46 13.00 4.49 -10.05
CA ILE A 46 12.26 3.63 -9.12
C ILE A 46 12.85 2.21 -9.08
N ASN A 47 13.33 1.66 -10.19
CA ASN A 47 13.97 0.36 -10.20
C ASN A 47 15.29 0.35 -9.45
N ARG A 48 16.08 1.42 -9.54
CA ARG A 48 17.28 1.59 -8.74
C ARG A 48 16.95 1.63 -7.25
N VAL A 49 15.99 2.47 -6.85
CA VAL A 49 15.57 2.60 -5.45
C VAL A 49 15.06 1.26 -4.90
N ARG A 50 14.28 0.51 -5.68
CA ARG A 50 13.78 -0.84 -5.32
C ARG A 50 14.90 -1.84 -5.01
N GLY A 51 16.04 -1.71 -5.67
CA GLY A 51 17.21 -2.56 -5.44
C GLY A 51 18.07 -2.16 -4.24
N GLU A 52 17.90 -0.94 -3.73
CA GLU A 52 18.77 -0.37 -2.70
C GLU A 52 18.10 -0.25 -1.32
N MET A 53 16.75 -0.12 -1.27
CA MET A 53 16.05 0.11 -0.01
C MET A 53 14.60 -0.41 -0.03
N PRO A 54 14.03 -0.74 1.14
CA PRO A 54 12.61 -1.06 1.25
C PRO A 54 11.74 0.13 0.84
N ILE A 55 10.63 -0.16 0.17
CA ILE A 55 9.66 0.86 -0.27
C ILE A 55 8.47 0.88 0.69
N ALA A 56 8.10 2.06 1.17
CA ALA A 56 6.88 2.25 1.95
C ALA A 56 5.65 2.13 1.04
N TYR A 57 4.71 1.25 1.43
CA TYR A 57 3.48 0.96 0.70
C TYR A 57 2.26 1.12 1.60
N ILE A 58 1.13 1.42 1.02
CA ILE A 58 -0.19 1.17 1.61
C ILE A 58 -0.79 -0.08 0.98
N CYS A 59 -1.55 -0.83 1.78
CA CYS A 59 -2.38 -1.92 1.31
C CYS A 59 -3.77 -1.76 1.94
N VAL A 60 -4.84 -1.75 1.14
CA VAL A 60 -6.19 -1.50 1.60
C VAL A 60 -7.07 -2.71 1.35
N VAL A 61 -7.72 -3.17 2.40
CA VAL A 61 -8.85 -4.09 2.35
C VAL A 61 -10.13 -3.24 2.21
N PRO A 62 -10.71 -3.10 1.01
CA PRO A 62 -11.95 -2.37 0.84
C PRO A 62 -13.11 -3.18 1.40
N VAL A 63 -13.99 -2.53 2.18
CA VAL A 63 -15.14 -3.19 2.78
C VAL A 63 -16.43 -2.41 2.54
N ARG A 64 -17.56 -3.11 2.57
CA ARG A 64 -18.90 -2.52 2.71
C ARG A 64 -19.35 -2.73 4.16
N THR A 65 -20.01 -1.73 4.71
CA THR A 65 -20.51 -1.78 6.08
C THR A 65 -22.02 -1.54 6.11
N ASP A 66 -22.68 -2.14 7.10
CA ASP A 66 -24.08 -1.83 7.42
C ASP A 66 -24.18 -0.48 8.17
N GLU A 67 -25.41 -0.11 8.53
CA GLU A 67 -25.74 1.12 9.29
C GLU A 67 -25.09 1.18 10.69
N PHE A 68 -24.65 0.03 11.23
CA PHE A 68 -23.96 -0.07 12.51
C PHE A 68 -22.42 -0.11 12.35
N GLY A 69 -21.90 0.03 11.13
CA GLY A 69 -20.48 -0.02 10.85
C GLY A 69 -19.88 -1.44 10.82
N ARG A 70 -20.71 -2.51 10.83
CA ARG A 70 -20.22 -3.89 10.74
C ARG A 70 -19.92 -4.24 9.29
N ILE A 71 -18.83 -4.95 9.06
CA ILE A 71 -18.43 -5.40 7.73
C ILE A 71 -19.43 -6.43 7.22
N VAL A 72 -20.04 -6.15 6.07
CA VAL A 72 -21.00 -7.04 5.38
C VAL A 72 -20.45 -7.59 4.08
N GLN A 73 -19.45 -6.93 3.47
CA GLN A 73 -18.74 -7.42 2.31
C GLN A 73 -17.29 -6.99 2.32
N ILE A 74 -16.43 -7.82 1.72
CA ILE A 74 -15.02 -7.55 1.48
C ILE A 74 -14.81 -7.52 -0.02
N GLY A 75 -14.07 -6.50 -0.49
CA GLY A 75 -13.73 -6.34 -1.90
C GLY A 75 -12.35 -6.86 -2.26
N SER A 76 -12.19 -7.31 -3.49
CA SER A 76 -10.91 -7.50 -4.15
C SER A 76 -10.95 -6.98 -5.57
N LEU A 77 -9.82 -6.52 -6.06
CA LEU A 77 -9.63 -6.16 -7.46
C LEU A 77 -9.41 -7.44 -8.27
N LEU A 78 -9.95 -7.45 -9.48
CA LEU A 78 -9.64 -8.45 -10.50
C LEU A 78 -8.71 -7.81 -11.54
N HIS A 79 -7.51 -8.35 -11.69
CA HIS A 79 -6.53 -7.91 -12.67
C HIS A 79 -6.25 -9.00 -13.70
N VAL A 80 -5.97 -8.59 -14.94
CA VAL A 80 -5.38 -9.49 -15.93
C VAL A 80 -3.86 -9.40 -15.82
N THR A 81 -3.23 -10.53 -15.64
CA THR A 81 -1.78 -10.64 -15.67
C THR A 81 -1.25 -10.69 -17.10
N ASP A 82 0.06 -10.47 -17.30
CA ASP A 82 0.69 -10.45 -18.63
C ASP A 82 0.50 -11.77 -19.41
N ASP A 83 0.29 -12.88 -18.70
CA ASP A 83 0.01 -14.19 -19.32
C ASP A 83 -1.49 -14.42 -19.63
N GLY A 84 -2.35 -13.43 -19.36
CA GLY A 84 -3.80 -13.46 -19.58
C GLY A 84 -4.60 -14.18 -18.50
N SER A 85 -3.99 -14.59 -17.39
CA SER A 85 -4.72 -15.10 -16.24
C SER A 85 -5.40 -13.97 -15.46
N VAL A 86 -6.42 -14.30 -14.65
CA VAL A 86 -7.08 -13.34 -13.78
C VAL A 86 -6.66 -13.59 -12.34
N GLU A 87 -6.09 -12.59 -11.71
CA GLU A 87 -5.69 -12.62 -10.31
C GLU A 87 -6.54 -11.70 -9.45
N ARG A 88 -6.67 -12.07 -8.17
CA ARG A 88 -7.29 -11.22 -7.15
C ARG A 88 -6.22 -10.52 -6.33
N ALA A 89 -6.36 -9.20 -6.19
CA ALA A 89 -5.43 -8.38 -5.41
C ALA A 89 -6.18 -7.41 -4.49
N LEU A 90 -5.48 -6.87 -3.52
CA LEU A 90 -5.92 -5.72 -2.73
C LEU A 90 -5.45 -4.43 -3.41
N ILE A 91 -6.15 -3.34 -3.12
CA ILE A 91 -5.69 -1.99 -3.48
C ILE A 91 -4.35 -1.76 -2.82
N SER A 92 -3.33 -1.45 -3.61
CA SER A 92 -1.99 -1.21 -3.06
C SER A 92 -1.20 -0.23 -3.89
N GLY A 93 -0.27 0.46 -3.25
CA GLY A 93 0.62 1.36 -3.92
C GLY A 93 1.65 1.99 -3.00
N ARG A 94 2.74 2.46 -3.59
CA ARG A 94 3.78 3.16 -2.84
C ARG A 94 3.27 4.48 -2.29
N VAL A 95 3.79 4.86 -1.13
CA VAL A 95 3.66 6.23 -0.61
C VAL A 95 4.64 7.10 -1.39
N LEU A 96 4.17 8.22 -1.92
CA LEU A 96 5.00 9.16 -2.67
C LEU A 96 5.75 10.08 -1.69
N PHE A 97 6.84 10.66 -2.17
CA PHE A 97 7.55 11.68 -1.39
C PHE A 97 6.63 12.86 -1.08
N HIS A 98 6.61 13.31 0.16
CA HIS A 98 5.75 14.39 0.66
C HIS A 98 4.24 14.09 0.68
N GLU A 99 3.85 12.84 0.48
CA GLU A 99 2.46 12.39 0.54
C GLU A 99 2.15 11.84 1.94
N THR A 100 1.06 12.27 2.54
CA THR A 100 0.56 11.66 3.77
C THR A 100 -0.04 10.28 3.50
N LEU A 101 -0.09 9.40 4.51
CA LEU A 101 -0.72 8.09 4.37
C LEU A 101 -2.19 8.19 3.95
N ARG A 102 -2.91 9.22 4.43
CA ARG A 102 -4.30 9.47 4.05
C ARG A 102 -4.44 9.80 2.56
N GLU A 103 -3.54 10.64 2.03
CA GLU A 103 -3.50 10.97 0.59
C GLU A 103 -3.11 9.77 -0.25
N ALA A 104 -2.11 8.97 0.18
CA ALA A 104 -1.72 7.75 -0.50
C ALA A 104 -2.89 6.75 -0.58
N ILE A 105 -3.65 6.56 0.51
CA ILE A 105 -4.84 5.70 0.52
C ILE A 105 -5.90 6.25 -0.46
N ALA A 106 -6.24 7.54 -0.36
CA ALA A 106 -7.25 8.16 -1.23
C ALA A 106 -6.87 8.03 -2.71
N ARG A 107 -5.63 8.35 -3.06
CA ARG A 107 -5.12 8.29 -4.43
C ARG A 107 -5.18 6.86 -5.01
N ASN A 108 -4.74 5.85 -4.24
CA ASN A 108 -4.79 4.47 -4.74
C ASN A 108 -6.23 3.94 -4.83
N ILE A 109 -7.12 4.32 -3.91
CA ILE A 109 -8.55 3.97 -4.02
C ILE A 109 -9.17 4.62 -5.26
N SER A 110 -8.94 5.92 -5.49
CA SER A 110 -9.45 6.61 -6.68
C SER A 110 -8.90 6.00 -7.98
N LYS A 111 -7.60 5.65 -8.00
CA LYS A 111 -6.97 4.98 -9.15
C LYS A 111 -7.63 3.64 -9.47
N ASP A 112 -7.88 2.78 -8.46
CA ASP A 112 -8.32 1.40 -8.69
C ASP A 112 -9.83 1.24 -8.71
N LEU A 113 -10.59 2.06 -7.94
CA LEU A 113 -12.04 1.98 -7.83
C LEU A 113 -12.80 3.15 -8.49
N GLY A 114 -12.07 4.18 -8.94
CA GLY A 114 -12.65 5.41 -9.47
C GLY A 114 -13.07 6.43 -8.40
N ASP A 115 -13.30 7.66 -8.85
CA ASP A 115 -13.58 8.80 -7.95
C ASP A 115 -14.91 8.72 -7.21
N LEU A 116 -15.84 7.90 -7.72
CA LEU A 116 -17.18 7.70 -7.12
C LEU A 116 -17.18 6.64 -6.02
N ALA A 117 -16.05 6.01 -5.71
CA ALA A 117 -15.94 4.99 -4.66
C ALA A 117 -16.23 5.54 -3.25
N LEU A 118 -15.99 6.82 -3.01
CA LEU A 118 -16.27 7.55 -1.76
C LEU A 118 -15.76 6.82 -0.51
N PRO A 119 -14.44 6.68 -0.35
CA PRO A 119 -13.88 6.03 0.83
C PRO A 119 -14.14 6.83 2.11
N VAL A 120 -14.54 6.15 3.17
CA VAL A 120 -14.72 6.75 4.49
C VAL A 120 -13.38 6.77 5.22
N LEU A 121 -12.61 7.86 5.02
CA LEU A 121 -11.25 7.99 5.55
C LEU A 121 -11.22 8.82 6.83
N PRO A 122 -10.65 8.29 7.93
CA PRO A 122 -10.37 9.07 9.13
C PRO A 122 -9.31 10.13 8.83
N VAL A 123 -9.26 11.17 9.67
CA VAL A 123 -8.24 12.24 9.55
C VAL A 123 -6.82 11.67 9.66
N SER A 124 -6.62 10.74 10.60
CA SER A 124 -5.34 10.04 10.80
C SER A 124 -5.59 8.53 10.74
N PRO A 125 -5.47 7.91 9.55
CA PRO A 125 -5.66 6.47 9.41
C PRO A 125 -4.58 5.70 10.15
N GLN A 126 -4.99 4.67 10.91
CA GLN A 126 -4.08 3.78 11.62
C GLN A 126 -4.09 2.42 10.92
N PRO A 127 -2.93 1.84 10.60
CA PRO A 127 -2.87 0.49 10.04
C PRO A 127 -3.28 -0.53 11.10
N PHE A 128 -4.05 -1.55 10.72
CA PHE A 128 -4.38 -2.65 11.61
C PHE A 128 -3.24 -3.68 11.68
N THR A 129 -2.39 -3.73 10.67
CA THR A 129 -1.17 -4.56 10.64
C THR A 129 -0.16 -4.00 9.64
N VAL A 130 1.05 -4.57 9.67
CA VAL A 130 2.13 -4.32 8.71
C VAL A 130 2.49 -5.65 8.05
N ALA A 131 2.63 -5.65 6.72
CA ALA A 131 3.08 -6.80 5.94
C ALA A 131 4.38 -6.48 5.21
N GLU A 132 5.37 -7.39 5.29
CA GLU A 132 6.65 -7.24 4.62
C GLU A 132 6.70 -8.14 3.39
N PHE A 133 6.68 -7.53 2.21
CA PHE A 133 6.78 -8.21 0.93
C PHE A 133 8.23 -8.30 0.49
N PHE A 134 8.70 -9.49 0.14
CA PHE A 134 10.07 -9.72 -0.32
C PHE A 134 10.11 -10.20 -1.76
N PRO A 135 11.16 -9.83 -2.53
CA PRO A 135 11.37 -10.35 -3.89
C PRO A 135 11.90 -11.79 -3.90
N THR A 136 12.29 -12.32 -2.75
CA THR A 136 12.80 -13.69 -2.60
C THR A 136 11.71 -14.59 -2.03
N PRO A 137 11.26 -15.61 -2.77
CA PRO A 137 10.26 -16.55 -2.27
C PRO A 137 10.71 -17.24 -0.97
N GLY A 138 9.78 -17.39 -0.02
CA GLY A 138 10.01 -18.11 1.24
C GLY A 138 10.67 -17.30 2.35
N VAL A 139 11.02 -16.03 2.13
CA VAL A 139 11.50 -15.13 3.19
C VAL A 139 10.34 -14.69 4.09
N SER A 140 9.18 -14.40 3.49
CA SER A 140 7.95 -14.14 4.20
C SER A 140 6.77 -14.81 3.52
N GLU A 141 5.58 -14.67 4.09
CA GLU A 141 4.33 -15.13 3.50
C GLU A 141 3.79 -14.18 2.42
N TYR A 142 4.44 -13.02 2.28
CA TYR A 142 4.09 -11.98 1.31
C TYR A 142 5.20 -11.86 0.27
N PHE A 143 4.81 -11.81 -0.99
CA PHE A 143 5.74 -11.85 -2.11
C PHE A 143 5.50 -10.69 -3.09
N ASP A 144 6.52 -9.93 -3.44
CA ASP A 144 6.52 -8.99 -4.56
C ASP A 144 7.83 -9.16 -5.35
N PRO A 145 7.81 -9.75 -6.55
CA PRO A 145 9.03 -10.03 -7.30
C PRO A 145 9.82 -8.77 -7.68
N ARG A 146 9.21 -7.59 -7.57
CA ARG A 146 9.82 -6.33 -8.00
C ARG A 146 10.63 -5.65 -6.91
N GLN A 147 10.35 -5.94 -5.61
CA GLN A 147 10.87 -5.10 -4.52
C GLN A 147 10.70 -5.68 -3.13
N HIS A 148 11.52 -5.21 -2.19
CA HIS A 148 11.20 -5.30 -0.77
C HIS A 148 10.23 -4.14 -0.43
N ALA A 149 9.01 -4.45 0.01
CA ALA A 149 8.04 -3.43 0.41
C ALA A 149 7.57 -3.63 1.86
N ILE A 150 7.45 -2.53 2.60
CA ILE A 150 6.83 -2.49 3.93
C ILE A 150 5.44 -1.90 3.74
N ALA A 151 4.41 -2.73 3.75
CA ALA A 151 3.04 -2.35 3.52
C ALA A 151 2.30 -2.09 4.83
N LEU A 152 1.82 -0.86 5.01
CA LEU A 152 0.89 -0.47 6.05
C LEU A 152 -0.52 -0.87 5.59
N CYS A 153 -1.18 -1.78 6.32
CA CYS A 153 -2.44 -2.39 5.91
C CYS A 153 -3.63 -1.73 6.62
N TYR A 154 -4.64 -1.36 5.84
CA TYR A 154 -5.82 -0.63 6.31
C TYR A 154 -7.12 -1.35 5.92
N VAL A 155 -8.14 -1.27 6.78
CA VAL A 155 -9.53 -1.61 6.44
C VAL A 155 -10.24 -0.30 6.17
N ILE A 156 -10.75 -0.10 4.97
CA ILE A 156 -11.40 1.16 4.56
C ILE A 156 -12.80 0.88 4.03
N PRO A 157 -13.84 1.45 4.69
CA PRO A 157 -15.20 1.39 4.16
C PRO A 157 -15.32 2.20 2.86
N ILE A 158 -15.96 1.60 1.87
CA ILE A 158 -16.27 2.20 0.58
C ILE A 158 -17.77 2.42 0.52
N ALA A 159 -18.21 3.67 0.51
CA ALA A 159 -19.63 4.03 0.56
C ALA A 159 -20.27 4.24 -0.82
N GLY A 160 -19.44 4.58 -1.82
CA GLY A 160 -19.91 4.91 -3.17
C GLY A 160 -19.85 3.76 -4.16
N ASP A 161 -20.13 4.06 -5.43
CA ASP A 161 -20.08 3.12 -6.53
C ASP A 161 -18.65 2.96 -7.04
N CYS A 162 -18.26 1.70 -7.26
CA CYS A 162 -16.94 1.39 -7.79
C CYS A 162 -17.03 1.30 -9.33
N HIS A 163 -16.15 2.03 -9.97
CA HIS A 163 -15.96 2.00 -11.42
C HIS A 163 -14.48 1.74 -11.69
N PRO A 164 -14.07 0.46 -11.73
CA PRO A 164 -12.67 0.08 -11.94
C PRO A 164 -12.07 0.79 -13.15
N GLN A 165 -10.80 1.15 -13.03
CA GLN A 165 -10.06 1.90 -14.03
C GLN A 165 -8.75 1.21 -14.39
N ASP A 166 -8.17 1.59 -15.52
CA ASP A 166 -6.89 1.11 -16.03
C ASP A 166 -6.81 -0.43 -16.15
N GLU A 167 -5.91 -1.06 -15.37
CA GLU A 167 -5.64 -2.50 -15.42
C GLU A 167 -6.61 -3.34 -14.57
N THR A 168 -7.54 -2.69 -13.85
CA THR A 168 -8.53 -3.37 -13.00
C THR A 168 -9.78 -3.68 -13.82
N LEU A 169 -10.07 -4.96 -14.03
CA LEU A 169 -11.25 -5.41 -14.78
C LEU A 169 -12.54 -5.14 -14.02
N ASP A 170 -12.55 -5.48 -12.73
CA ASP A 170 -13.74 -5.41 -11.88
C ASP A 170 -13.36 -5.46 -10.40
N VAL A 171 -14.34 -5.20 -9.54
CA VAL A 171 -14.25 -5.39 -8.08
C VAL A 171 -15.22 -6.50 -7.69
N GLU A 172 -14.69 -7.59 -7.17
CA GLU A 172 -15.51 -8.66 -6.61
C GLU A 172 -15.74 -8.43 -5.12
N TRP A 173 -16.99 -8.55 -4.69
CA TRP A 173 -17.41 -8.42 -3.30
C TRP A 173 -17.87 -9.78 -2.76
N VAL A 174 -17.39 -10.17 -1.58
CA VAL A 174 -17.76 -11.41 -0.90
C VAL A 174 -18.28 -11.13 0.50
N ASP A 175 -19.31 -11.84 0.92
CA ASP A 175 -19.78 -11.84 2.31
C ASP A 175 -18.75 -12.59 3.18
N PRO A 176 -18.26 -12.02 4.29
CA PRO A 176 -17.30 -12.68 5.18
C PRO A 176 -17.83 -13.98 5.83
N HIS A 177 -19.13 -14.21 5.80
CA HIS A 177 -19.77 -15.42 6.31
C HIS A 177 -20.15 -16.43 5.20
N ASP A 178 -19.83 -16.14 3.93
CA ASP A 178 -20.11 -17.06 2.82
C ASP A 178 -19.11 -18.24 2.84
N ASP A 179 -19.60 -19.44 2.55
CA ASP A 179 -18.78 -20.63 2.38
C ASP A 179 -17.68 -20.48 1.32
N LYS A 180 -17.89 -19.55 0.36
CA LYS A 180 -16.95 -19.23 -0.70
C LYS A 180 -15.74 -18.39 -0.22
N LEU A 181 -15.80 -17.80 0.97
CA LEU A 181 -14.72 -16.95 1.49
C LEU A 181 -13.36 -17.68 1.44
N SER A 182 -13.32 -18.95 1.83
CA SER A 182 -12.09 -19.74 1.83
C SER A 182 -11.48 -19.89 0.42
N ILE A 183 -12.31 -19.97 -0.61
CA ILE A 183 -11.90 -20.05 -2.01
C ILE A 183 -11.39 -18.67 -2.46
N PHE A 184 -12.15 -17.63 -2.17
CA PHE A 184 -11.80 -16.25 -2.45
C PHE A 184 -10.42 -15.89 -1.91
N LEU A 185 -10.15 -16.20 -0.63
CA LEU A 185 -8.84 -15.91 0.02
C LEU A 185 -7.68 -16.68 -0.65
N ARG A 186 -7.90 -17.94 -1.05
CA ARG A 186 -6.85 -18.74 -1.72
C ARG A 186 -6.54 -18.28 -3.14
N GLN A 187 -7.46 -17.61 -3.80
CA GLN A 187 -7.28 -17.07 -5.15
C GLN A 187 -6.63 -15.68 -5.15
N MET A 188 -6.39 -15.11 -3.99
CA MET A 188 -5.67 -13.83 -3.87
C MET A 188 -4.18 -14.05 -4.03
N CYS A 189 -3.56 -13.23 -4.91
CA CYS A 189 -2.14 -13.29 -5.20
C CYS A 189 -1.27 -12.74 -4.06
N ASN A 190 0.01 -13.06 -4.08
CA ASN A 190 1.08 -12.41 -3.32
C ASN A 190 0.90 -12.39 -1.77
N GLY A 191 0.04 -13.26 -1.23
CA GLY A 191 -0.27 -13.29 0.21
C GLY A 191 -1.39 -12.34 0.64
N HIS A 192 -2.03 -11.63 -0.28
CA HIS A 192 -3.13 -10.71 0.02
C HIS A 192 -4.29 -11.38 0.78
N GLY A 193 -4.57 -12.66 0.53
CA GLY A 193 -5.58 -13.42 1.27
C GLY A 193 -5.30 -13.49 2.77
N ARG A 194 -4.03 -13.51 3.20
CA ARG A 194 -3.64 -13.48 4.61
C ARG A 194 -3.88 -12.11 5.23
N ILE A 195 -3.70 -11.03 4.47
CA ILE A 195 -4.02 -9.68 4.92
C ILE A 195 -5.52 -9.56 5.18
N VAL A 196 -6.37 -10.08 4.27
CA VAL A 196 -7.82 -10.12 4.46
C VAL A 196 -8.18 -10.95 5.70
N GLN A 197 -7.57 -12.13 5.87
CA GLN A 197 -7.80 -12.95 7.06
C GLN A 197 -7.44 -12.23 8.36
N ALA A 198 -6.31 -11.52 8.38
CA ALA A 198 -5.91 -10.70 9.52
C ALA A 198 -6.88 -9.53 9.75
N ALA A 199 -7.42 -8.92 8.69
CA ALA A 199 -8.43 -7.86 8.78
C ALA A 199 -9.73 -8.36 9.41
N LEU A 200 -10.20 -9.56 9.03
CA LEU A 200 -11.37 -10.20 9.62
C LEU A 200 -11.18 -10.47 11.11
N GLN A 201 -10.03 -11.06 11.47
CA GLN A 201 -9.68 -11.31 12.88
C GLN A 201 -9.61 -10.00 13.68
N TRP A 202 -9.04 -8.96 13.11
CA TRP A 202 -8.98 -7.63 13.73
C TRP A 202 -10.37 -7.04 13.93
N ALA A 203 -11.30 -7.26 12.99
CA ALA A 203 -12.70 -6.83 13.07
C ALA A 203 -13.57 -7.71 13.99
N GLY A 204 -13.06 -8.86 14.48
CA GLY A 204 -13.80 -9.80 15.33
C GLY A 204 -14.75 -10.73 14.57
N ILE A 205 -14.44 -11.01 13.32
CA ILE A 205 -15.19 -11.89 12.41
C ILE A 205 -14.44 -13.20 12.18
#